data_ada54291d567ff033c3c0927035e90af
#
_entry.id   ada54291d567ff033c3c0927035e90af
#
_cell.length_a   1.000
_cell.length_b   1.000
_cell.length_c   1.000
_cell.angle_alpha   90.00
_cell.angle_beta   90.00
_cell.angle_gamma   90.00
#
_symmetry.space_group_name_H-M   'P 1'
#
loop_
_entity.id
_entity.type
_entity.pdbx_description
1 polymer ?
#
loop_
_entity_poly.entity_id
_entity_poly.type
_entity_poly.pdbx_seq_one_letter_code
_entity_poly.pdbx_strand_id
1 'polypeptide(L)'
;DGTTVSGASGGAAAAAGFTVSAGGSTVLGFSFSGATITAGCGTLTSLTLDGNATGLSGIVIADSAGGAIDFSYYVESSDDGGDDGSDDGGDDGGFEVTDGCDLPSNNLYLLGGDVLYNSSEIIGGFQFNVDGSTVSGAAGGDAAAAGFTVSAGGSVVLGFSFTGGTIPAGCGTLTSLTLDGDATGLSNIVISDPIGDALDVDYYDPNAGVANTG
;
A
#
# COMPACT_ATOMS: atom_id res chain seq x y z
N ASP A 1 -21.60 -0.93 8.91
CA ASP A 1 -22.56 0.15 9.24
C ASP A 1 -23.59 0.32 8.12
N GLY A 2 -24.75 0.89 8.45
CA GLY A 2 -25.80 1.25 7.51
C GLY A 2 -26.72 0.09 7.04
N THR A 3 -26.36 -1.16 7.25
CA THR A 3 -27.16 -2.33 6.84
C THR A 3 -26.96 -3.52 7.77
N THR A 4 -27.79 -4.55 7.59
CA THR A 4 -27.63 -5.83 8.26
C THR A 4 -26.92 -6.84 7.36
N VAL A 5 -26.21 -7.78 7.98
CA VAL A 5 -25.47 -8.85 7.36
C VAL A 5 -26.22 -10.15 7.56
N SER A 6 -26.67 -10.75 6.47
CA SER A 6 -27.42 -12.01 6.48
C SER A 6 -26.54 -13.25 6.25
N GLY A 7 -25.30 -13.05 5.83
CA GLY A 7 -24.33 -14.14 5.65
C GLY A 7 -22.90 -13.65 5.46
N ALA A 8 -21.96 -14.55 5.75
CA ALA A 8 -20.54 -14.34 5.49
C ALA A 8 -19.91 -15.65 5.02
N SER A 9 -19.09 -15.61 3.96
CA SER A 9 -18.47 -16.82 3.42
C SER A 9 -17.26 -16.49 2.53
N GLY A 10 -16.42 -17.48 2.27
CA GLY A 10 -15.28 -17.35 1.35
C GLY A 10 -14.10 -16.56 1.90
N GLY A 11 -13.23 -16.13 0.99
CA GLY A 11 -12.03 -15.37 1.29
C GLY A 11 -10.96 -16.15 2.05
N ALA A 12 -9.95 -15.42 2.51
CA ALA A 12 -8.81 -15.97 3.26
C ALA A 12 -9.24 -16.63 4.58
N ALA A 13 -10.31 -16.12 5.23
CA ALA A 13 -10.84 -16.71 6.45
C ALA A 13 -11.36 -18.15 6.22
N ALA A 14 -12.14 -18.37 5.16
CA ALA A 14 -12.62 -19.70 4.83
C ALA A 14 -11.47 -20.63 4.39
N ALA A 15 -10.53 -20.12 3.60
CA ALA A 15 -9.36 -20.88 3.15
C ALA A 15 -8.49 -21.33 4.34
N ALA A 16 -8.37 -20.51 5.38
CA ALA A 16 -7.64 -20.82 6.62
C ALA A 16 -8.46 -21.67 7.62
N GLY A 17 -9.72 -22.04 7.28
CA GLY A 17 -10.56 -22.84 8.16
C GLY A 17 -11.18 -22.07 9.35
N PHE A 18 -11.34 -20.78 9.20
CA PHE A 18 -12.10 -19.98 10.18
C PHE A 18 -13.61 -20.25 10.06
N THR A 19 -14.27 -20.25 11.20
CA THR A 19 -15.71 -20.15 11.26
C THR A 19 -16.08 -18.66 11.28
N VAL A 20 -16.84 -18.22 10.28
CA VAL A 20 -17.33 -16.84 10.22
C VAL A 20 -18.83 -16.85 10.48
N SER A 21 -19.27 -16.07 11.45
CA SER A 21 -20.66 -15.89 11.84
C SER A 21 -21.07 -14.45 11.64
N ALA A 22 -22.24 -14.22 11.07
CA ALA A 22 -22.81 -12.90 10.83
C ALA A 22 -24.20 -12.81 11.46
N GLY A 23 -24.51 -11.66 12.06
CA GLY A 23 -25.81 -11.40 12.64
C GLY A 23 -26.02 -9.92 12.97
N GLY A 24 -27.11 -9.35 12.49
CA GLY A 24 -27.36 -7.93 12.60
C GLY A 24 -26.29 -7.11 11.87
N SER A 25 -25.57 -6.24 12.55
CA SER A 25 -24.47 -5.45 11.99
C SER A 25 -23.08 -6.00 12.38
N THR A 26 -23.02 -7.19 12.99
CA THR A 26 -21.75 -7.74 13.50
C THR A 26 -21.34 -8.98 12.69
N VAL A 27 -20.04 -9.03 12.37
CA VAL A 27 -19.39 -10.21 11.78
C VAL A 27 -18.29 -10.65 12.72
N LEU A 28 -18.27 -11.94 13.05
CA LEU A 28 -17.28 -12.54 13.94
C LEU A 28 -16.58 -13.71 13.22
N GLY A 29 -15.28 -13.66 13.08
CA GLY A 29 -14.46 -14.74 12.55
C GLY A 29 -13.55 -15.32 13.64
N PHE A 30 -13.52 -16.64 13.79
CA PHE A 30 -12.67 -17.31 14.76
C PHE A 30 -12.27 -18.72 14.29
N SER A 31 -11.16 -19.21 14.83
CA SER A 31 -10.69 -20.58 14.59
C SER A 31 -10.61 -21.36 15.91
N PHE A 32 -11.30 -22.49 15.97
CA PHE A 32 -11.16 -23.42 17.12
C PHE A 32 -9.90 -24.29 17.05
N SER A 33 -9.30 -24.42 15.88
CA SER A 33 -8.09 -25.22 15.66
C SER A 33 -6.80 -24.42 15.86
N GLY A 34 -6.90 -23.12 16.16
CA GLY A 34 -5.74 -22.23 16.23
C GLY A 34 -5.16 -21.90 14.84
N ALA A 35 -5.96 -22.07 13.78
CA ALA A 35 -5.52 -21.67 12.44
C ALA A 35 -5.34 -20.14 12.35
N THR A 36 -4.39 -19.72 11.53
CA THR A 36 -4.09 -18.31 11.27
C THR A 36 -4.28 -18.00 9.79
N ILE A 37 -4.63 -16.76 9.49
CA ILE A 37 -4.61 -16.23 8.12
C ILE A 37 -3.20 -15.72 7.88
N THR A 38 -2.61 -16.15 6.76
CA THR A 38 -1.26 -15.72 6.36
C THR A 38 -1.25 -14.22 6.10
N ALA A 39 -0.18 -13.55 6.49
CA ALA A 39 0.03 -12.14 6.15
C ALA A 39 -0.01 -11.95 4.61
N GLY A 40 -0.64 -10.89 4.17
CA GLY A 40 -0.83 -10.60 2.75
C GLY A 40 -2.07 -9.75 2.52
N CYS A 41 -2.35 -9.45 1.25
CA CYS A 41 -3.53 -8.73 0.83
C CYS A 41 -4.55 -9.69 0.17
N GLY A 42 -5.82 -9.29 0.19
CA GLY A 42 -6.90 -10.05 -0.46
C GLY A 42 -8.23 -9.91 0.25
N THR A 43 -9.22 -10.65 -0.25
CA THR A 43 -10.55 -10.69 0.37
C THR A 43 -10.50 -11.51 1.66
N LEU A 44 -10.73 -10.88 2.80
CA LEU A 44 -10.82 -11.57 4.09
C LEU A 44 -12.02 -12.51 4.15
N THR A 45 -13.21 -11.99 3.83
CA THR A 45 -14.48 -12.75 3.72
C THR A 45 -15.47 -11.95 2.87
N SER A 46 -16.39 -12.64 2.21
CA SER A 46 -17.49 -12.02 1.46
C SER A 46 -18.76 -11.97 2.31
N LEU A 47 -19.43 -10.82 2.32
CA LEU A 47 -20.65 -10.60 3.10
C LEU A 47 -21.88 -10.57 2.18
N THR A 48 -22.98 -11.17 2.65
CA THR A 48 -24.29 -10.97 2.07
C THR A 48 -25.03 -9.92 2.88
N LEU A 49 -25.37 -8.81 2.24
CA LEU A 49 -25.98 -7.65 2.87
C LEU A 49 -27.44 -7.53 2.48
N ASP A 50 -28.28 -7.06 3.41
CA ASP A 50 -29.72 -6.82 3.15
C ASP A 50 -29.99 -5.39 2.61
N GLY A 51 -28.94 -4.59 2.41
CA GLY A 51 -28.97 -3.21 1.90
C GLY A 51 -27.57 -2.71 1.58
N ASN A 52 -27.43 -1.40 1.37
CA ASN A 52 -26.14 -0.78 1.11
C ASN A 52 -25.38 -0.54 2.42
N ALA A 53 -24.18 -1.09 2.52
CA ALA A 53 -23.28 -0.76 3.62
C ALA A 53 -22.62 0.61 3.39
N THR A 54 -22.43 1.36 4.47
CA THR A 54 -21.74 2.65 4.46
C THR A 54 -20.29 2.54 4.97
N GLY A 55 -19.91 1.38 5.50
CA GLY A 55 -18.55 1.15 5.99
C GLY A 55 -18.46 0.08 7.06
N LEU A 56 -17.28 -0.05 7.63
CA LEU A 56 -16.98 -0.91 8.76
C LEU A 56 -16.58 -0.07 9.97
N SER A 57 -17.03 -0.46 11.16
CA SER A 57 -16.64 0.15 12.41
C SER A 57 -16.42 -0.90 13.49
N GLY A 58 -15.78 -0.52 14.59
CA GLY A 58 -15.48 -1.45 15.67
C GLY A 58 -14.62 -2.63 15.25
N ILE A 59 -13.68 -2.41 14.34
CA ILE A 59 -12.79 -3.45 13.81
C ILE A 59 -11.87 -3.93 14.93
N VAL A 60 -11.85 -5.23 15.17
CA VAL A 60 -10.93 -5.88 16.09
C VAL A 60 -10.32 -7.06 15.39
N ILE A 61 -9.03 -7.01 15.14
CA ILE A 61 -8.23 -8.10 14.59
C ILE A 61 -7.21 -8.53 15.65
N ALA A 62 -7.02 -9.82 15.84
CA ALA A 62 -6.08 -10.35 16.80
C ALA A 62 -5.02 -11.22 16.14
N ASP A 63 -3.80 -11.15 16.67
CA ASP A 63 -2.73 -12.07 16.33
C ASP A 63 -2.97 -13.49 16.93
N SER A 64 -2.07 -14.42 16.63
CA SER A 64 -2.17 -15.80 17.13
C SER A 64 -2.00 -15.94 18.66
N ALA A 65 -1.49 -14.90 19.33
CA ALA A 65 -1.33 -14.87 20.77
C ALA A 65 -2.51 -14.13 21.48
N GLY A 66 -3.45 -13.56 20.71
CA GLY A 66 -4.57 -12.79 21.19
C GLY A 66 -4.25 -11.31 21.38
N GLY A 67 -3.09 -10.83 20.94
CA GLY A 67 -2.76 -9.41 20.89
C GLY A 67 -3.56 -8.70 19.80
N ALA A 68 -3.99 -7.47 20.06
CA ALA A 68 -4.68 -6.67 19.07
C ALA A 68 -3.69 -6.22 17.96
N ILE A 69 -4.11 -6.39 16.71
CA ILE A 69 -3.44 -5.83 15.54
C ILE A 69 -4.22 -4.58 15.15
N ASP A 70 -3.52 -3.49 14.90
CA ASP A 70 -4.12 -2.22 14.51
C ASP A 70 -4.61 -2.27 13.06
N PHE A 71 -5.92 -2.10 12.87
CA PHE A 71 -6.58 -2.08 11.57
C PHE A 71 -7.57 -0.92 11.52
N SER A 72 -7.48 -0.15 10.45
CA SER A 72 -8.44 0.91 10.13
C SER A 72 -9.29 0.55 8.92
N TYR A 73 -10.48 1.13 8.84
CA TYR A 73 -11.33 1.06 7.66
C TYR A 73 -10.95 2.17 6.68
N TYR A 74 -10.66 1.79 5.45
CA TYR A 74 -10.43 2.74 4.38
C TYR A 74 -11.77 3.21 3.80
N VAL A 75 -11.99 4.51 3.72
CA VAL A 75 -13.15 5.13 3.08
C VAL A 75 -12.68 5.79 1.80
N GLU A 76 -13.17 5.30 0.65
CA GLU A 76 -13.03 6.09 -0.59
C GLU A 76 -13.85 7.38 -0.42
N SER A 77 -13.18 8.53 -0.44
CA SER A 77 -13.86 9.82 -0.53
C SER A 77 -14.51 9.91 -1.91
N SER A 78 -15.84 9.79 -1.97
CA SER A 78 -16.58 10.21 -3.15
C SER A 78 -16.52 11.74 -3.19
N ASP A 79 -15.56 12.28 -3.91
CA ASP A 79 -15.53 13.71 -4.22
C ASP A 79 -16.68 13.99 -5.19
N ASP A 80 -17.82 14.39 -4.62
CA ASP A 80 -18.98 14.89 -5.35
C ASP A 80 -18.66 16.35 -5.66
N GLY A 81 -18.28 16.63 -6.92
CA GLY A 81 -17.89 17.95 -7.40
C GLY A 81 -18.89 19.05 -7.08
N GLY A 82 -18.56 19.83 -6.09
CA GLY A 82 -19.23 21.09 -5.72
C GLY A 82 -18.17 22.14 -5.43
N ASP A 83 -17.80 22.88 -6.50
CA ASP A 83 -17.03 24.12 -6.41
C ASP A 83 -17.84 25.17 -5.65
N ASP A 84 -17.49 25.45 -4.39
CA ASP A 84 -17.72 26.77 -3.80
C ASP A 84 -16.52 27.18 -2.93
N GLY A 85 -15.80 28.17 -3.46
CA GLY A 85 -14.63 28.76 -2.85
C GLY A 85 -14.89 29.26 -1.42
N SER A 86 -14.38 28.54 -0.45
CA SER A 86 -14.10 29.06 0.88
C SER A 86 -12.91 28.27 1.44
N ASP A 87 -11.80 28.97 1.47
CA ASP A 87 -10.53 28.63 2.08
C ASP A 87 -10.71 28.49 3.61
N ASP A 88 -11.02 27.28 4.07
CA ASP A 88 -10.96 26.91 5.47
C ASP A 88 -10.26 25.53 5.54
N GLY A 89 -9.05 25.53 6.15
CA GLY A 89 -8.21 24.36 6.35
C GLY A 89 -8.96 23.20 7.02
N GLY A 90 -9.70 22.44 6.23
CA GLY A 90 -10.40 21.22 6.56
C GLY A 90 -9.58 20.05 6.03
N ASP A 91 -9.14 19.22 6.95
CA ASP A 91 -8.58 17.92 6.75
C ASP A 91 -9.57 17.06 5.93
N ASP A 92 -9.40 17.07 4.61
CA ASP A 92 -10.09 16.15 3.70
C ASP A 92 -9.54 14.77 4.01
N GLY A 93 -10.25 13.95 4.78
CA GLY A 93 -9.85 12.61 5.19
C GLY A 93 -9.61 11.62 4.03
N GLY A 94 -8.97 12.06 2.96
CA GLY A 94 -8.35 11.23 1.94
C GLY A 94 -7.18 10.47 2.55
N PHE A 95 -6.99 9.22 2.17
CA PHE A 95 -5.81 8.45 2.55
C PHE A 95 -4.57 9.17 1.97
N GLU A 96 -3.93 9.99 2.80
CA GLU A 96 -2.65 10.57 2.46
C GLU A 96 -1.55 9.53 2.72
N VAL A 97 -0.84 9.17 1.68
CA VAL A 97 0.41 8.43 1.82
C VAL A 97 1.45 9.40 2.39
N THR A 98 1.82 9.22 3.63
CA THR A 98 2.84 10.02 4.33
C THR A 98 4.11 9.21 4.58
N ASP A 99 4.01 7.90 4.57
CA ASP A 99 5.09 6.95 4.81
C ASP A 99 4.96 5.74 3.89
N GLY A 100 6.06 5.03 3.65
CA GLY A 100 6.05 3.80 2.83
C GLY A 100 5.17 2.69 3.42
N CYS A 101 4.96 2.68 4.73
CA CYS A 101 4.11 1.68 5.40
C CYS A 101 2.61 1.92 5.18
N ASP A 102 2.23 3.10 4.69
CA ASP A 102 0.86 3.38 4.25
C ASP A 102 0.54 2.70 2.91
N LEU A 103 1.55 2.33 2.13
CA LEU A 103 1.36 1.72 0.82
C LEU A 103 0.85 0.28 0.90
N PRO A 104 0.05 -0.17 -0.06
CA PRO A 104 -0.17 -1.60 -0.27
C PRO A 104 1.16 -2.33 -0.46
N SER A 105 1.22 -3.62 -0.08
CA SER A 105 2.43 -4.43 -0.31
C SER A 105 2.81 -4.45 -1.79
N ASN A 106 4.12 -4.42 -2.05
CA ASN A 106 4.71 -4.45 -3.38
C ASN A 106 4.32 -3.24 -4.24
N ASN A 107 4.37 -2.07 -3.61
CA ASN A 107 4.13 -0.80 -4.29
C ASN A 107 5.25 0.21 -4.01
N LEU A 108 5.47 1.08 -5.00
CA LEU A 108 6.24 2.31 -4.88
C LEU A 108 5.32 3.52 -4.99
N TYR A 109 5.69 4.60 -4.34
CA TYR A 109 5.03 5.90 -4.45
C TYR A 109 6.05 7.03 -4.42
N LEU A 110 5.80 8.10 -5.17
CA LEU A 110 6.64 9.29 -5.17
C LEU A 110 5.96 10.40 -4.37
N LEU A 111 6.51 10.71 -3.20
CA LEU A 111 6.04 11.80 -2.35
C LEU A 111 7.04 12.95 -2.35
N GLY A 112 6.74 14.01 -3.08
CA GLY A 112 7.68 15.12 -3.25
C GLY A 112 8.94 14.67 -4.00
N GLY A 113 10.04 14.42 -3.30
CA GLY A 113 11.26 13.83 -3.84
C GLY A 113 11.57 12.46 -3.27
N ASP A 114 10.80 11.99 -2.30
CA ASP A 114 11.03 10.70 -1.65
C ASP A 114 10.33 9.57 -2.40
N VAL A 115 11.06 8.52 -2.74
CA VAL A 115 10.51 7.28 -3.28
C VAL A 115 10.19 6.37 -2.11
N LEU A 116 8.93 6.28 -1.76
CA LEU A 116 8.41 5.40 -0.73
C LEU A 116 8.21 4.00 -1.28
N TYR A 117 8.35 2.99 -0.45
CA TYR A 117 8.15 1.59 -0.84
C TYR A 117 7.50 0.77 0.27
N ASN A 118 6.78 -0.27 -0.14
CA ASN A 118 6.38 -1.39 0.71
C ASN A 118 6.65 -2.68 -0.07
N SER A 119 7.53 -3.52 0.42
CA SER A 119 7.92 -4.77 -0.25
C SER A 119 7.77 -5.96 0.68
N SER A 120 7.08 -6.99 0.21
CA SER A 120 6.97 -8.27 0.91
C SER A 120 8.23 -9.13 0.81
N GLU A 121 9.18 -8.75 -0.07
CA GLU A 121 10.40 -9.50 -0.36
C GLU A 121 11.66 -8.65 -0.24
N ILE A 122 12.80 -9.32 -0.12
CA ILE A 122 14.12 -8.68 -0.03
C ILE A 122 14.47 -8.09 -1.39
N ILE A 123 14.86 -6.81 -1.42
CA ILE A 123 15.28 -6.12 -2.63
C ILE A 123 16.79 -6.23 -2.82
N GLY A 124 17.22 -6.73 -3.97
CA GLY A 124 18.61 -6.83 -4.40
C GLY A 124 19.03 -5.74 -5.39
N GLY A 125 18.07 -5.14 -6.10
CA GLY A 125 18.31 -4.05 -7.05
C GLY A 125 17.02 -3.39 -7.49
N PHE A 126 17.11 -2.17 -8.00
CA PHE A 126 15.95 -1.46 -8.53
C PHE A 126 16.30 -0.52 -9.68
N GLN A 127 15.36 -0.33 -10.58
CA GLN A 127 15.37 0.69 -11.63
C GLN A 127 13.96 1.21 -11.83
N PHE A 128 13.83 2.51 -12.10
CA PHE A 128 12.57 3.12 -12.50
C PHE A 128 12.84 4.42 -13.28
N ASN A 129 11.82 4.90 -13.96
CA ASN A 129 11.80 6.23 -14.57
C ASN A 129 10.95 7.16 -13.72
N VAL A 130 11.38 8.42 -13.64
CA VAL A 130 10.59 9.52 -13.07
C VAL A 130 9.87 10.23 -14.20
N ASP A 131 8.56 10.30 -14.11
CA ASP A 131 7.71 10.93 -15.11
C ASP A 131 7.51 12.42 -14.79
N GLY A 132 7.47 13.25 -15.80
CA GLY A 132 7.24 14.72 -15.68
C GLY A 132 8.46 15.53 -15.27
N SER A 133 9.54 14.91 -14.79
CA SER A 133 10.74 15.62 -14.32
C SER A 133 12.04 14.94 -14.72
N THR A 134 13.14 15.66 -14.59
CA THR A 134 14.48 15.08 -14.62
C THR A 134 15.06 14.98 -13.21
N VAL A 135 15.97 14.02 -13.02
CA VAL A 135 16.59 13.71 -11.74
C VAL A 135 18.06 14.12 -11.82
N SER A 136 18.48 15.06 -11.00
CA SER A 136 19.85 15.55 -10.90
C SER A 136 20.66 14.84 -9.81
N GLY A 137 19.99 14.10 -8.92
CA GLY A 137 20.65 13.33 -7.87
C GLY A 137 19.70 12.37 -7.16
N ALA A 138 20.28 11.34 -6.55
CA ALA A 138 19.57 10.40 -5.70
C ALA A 138 20.48 10.01 -4.51
N ALA A 139 19.94 10.02 -3.30
CA ALA A 139 20.70 9.68 -2.09
C ALA A 139 19.76 9.34 -0.92
N GLY A 140 20.31 8.76 0.13
CA GLY A 140 19.56 8.48 1.35
C GLY A 140 18.66 7.25 1.27
N GLY A 141 17.72 7.15 2.20
CA GLY A 141 16.79 6.04 2.34
C GLY A 141 17.44 4.70 2.69
N ASP A 142 16.64 3.65 2.61
CA ASP A 142 17.10 2.30 2.93
C ASP A 142 18.11 1.76 1.92
N ALA A 143 18.10 2.28 0.68
CA ALA A 143 19.12 1.97 -0.31
C ALA A 143 20.53 2.41 0.17
N ALA A 144 20.67 3.63 0.67
CA ALA A 144 21.93 4.11 1.21
C ALA A 144 22.32 3.35 2.49
N ALA A 145 21.37 3.08 3.38
CA ALA A 145 21.61 2.30 4.61
C ALA A 145 22.09 0.88 4.31
N ALA A 146 21.59 0.27 3.23
CA ALA A 146 21.96 -1.06 2.74
C ALA A 146 23.28 -1.06 1.90
N GLY A 147 23.89 0.09 1.70
CA GLY A 147 25.12 0.22 0.93
C GLY A 147 24.95 0.11 -0.59
N PHE A 148 23.77 0.50 -1.08
CA PHE A 148 23.52 0.60 -2.53
C PHE A 148 24.23 1.84 -3.10
N THR A 149 24.68 1.68 -4.32
CA THR A 149 25.02 2.80 -5.19
C THR A 149 23.78 3.17 -5.99
N VAL A 150 23.26 4.37 -5.77
CA VAL A 150 22.13 4.89 -6.54
C VAL A 150 22.64 5.89 -7.56
N SER A 151 22.33 5.67 -8.82
CA SER A 151 22.71 6.53 -9.95
C SER A 151 21.45 7.09 -10.59
N ALA A 152 21.46 8.40 -10.85
CA ALA A 152 20.37 9.10 -11.53
C ALA A 152 20.92 9.83 -12.76
N GLY A 153 20.14 9.81 -13.85
CA GLY A 153 20.51 10.53 -15.08
C GLY A 153 19.31 10.68 -16.02
N GLY A 154 18.98 11.92 -16.33
CA GLY A 154 17.76 12.24 -17.05
C GLY A 154 16.53 11.86 -16.23
N SER A 155 15.69 10.96 -16.72
CA SER A 155 14.54 10.44 -15.97
C SER A 155 14.82 9.09 -15.32
N VAL A 156 15.97 8.46 -15.52
CA VAL A 156 16.25 7.09 -15.06
C VAL A 156 16.97 7.11 -13.72
N VAL A 157 16.50 6.29 -12.79
CA VAL A 157 17.15 6.00 -11.51
C VAL A 157 17.47 4.51 -11.44
N LEU A 158 18.69 4.16 -11.07
CA LEU A 158 19.19 2.80 -10.94
C LEU A 158 19.88 2.64 -9.59
N GLY A 159 19.47 1.65 -8.81
CA GLY A 159 20.07 1.30 -7.51
C GLY A 159 20.54 -0.15 -7.48
N PHE A 160 21.80 -0.36 -7.07
CA PHE A 160 22.39 -1.69 -6.94
C PHE A 160 23.54 -1.69 -5.94
N SER A 161 23.90 -2.86 -5.46
CA SER A 161 25.02 -3.02 -4.54
C SER A 161 26.15 -3.84 -5.15
N PHE A 162 27.37 -3.29 -5.19
CA PHE A 162 28.57 -4.03 -5.60
C PHE A 162 29.05 -5.04 -4.54
N THR A 163 28.63 -4.87 -3.30
CA THR A 163 29.05 -5.69 -2.16
C THR A 163 28.01 -6.76 -1.79
N GLY A 164 26.91 -6.85 -2.54
CA GLY A 164 25.82 -7.76 -2.24
C GLY A 164 24.94 -7.31 -1.07
N GLY A 165 24.92 -6.02 -0.76
CA GLY A 165 23.97 -5.43 0.19
C GLY A 165 22.54 -5.58 -0.32
N THR A 166 21.59 -5.77 0.59
CA THR A 166 20.17 -5.96 0.27
C THR A 166 19.32 -5.12 1.19
N ILE A 167 18.16 -4.67 0.70
CA ILE A 167 17.14 -4.00 1.51
C ILE A 167 16.18 -5.08 2.00
N PRO A 168 15.98 -5.25 3.33
CA PRO A 168 15.05 -6.23 3.86
C PRO A 168 13.62 -5.99 3.37
N ALA A 169 12.78 -7.04 3.37
CA ALA A 169 11.34 -6.88 3.25
C ALA A 169 10.83 -5.92 4.33
N GLY A 170 9.92 -5.05 3.96
CA GLY A 170 9.41 -3.98 4.84
C GLY A 170 8.97 -2.77 4.04
N CYS A 171 8.83 -1.65 4.73
CA CYS A 171 8.33 -0.41 4.18
C CYS A 171 9.13 0.79 4.69
N GLY A 172 9.16 1.87 3.91
CA GLY A 172 9.86 3.09 4.26
C GLY A 172 10.22 3.94 3.04
N THR A 173 11.30 4.71 3.14
CA THR A 173 11.86 5.48 2.02
C THR A 173 12.96 4.68 1.34
N LEU A 174 12.75 4.31 0.08
CA LEU A 174 13.75 3.60 -0.73
C LEU A 174 14.98 4.48 -1.00
N THR A 175 14.73 5.69 -1.53
CA THR A 175 15.75 6.71 -1.80
C THR A 175 15.09 8.08 -1.97
N SER A 176 15.84 9.17 -1.72
CA SER A 176 15.38 10.52 -1.96
C SER A 176 16.01 11.08 -3.23
N LEU A 177 15.20 11.70 -4.07
CA LEU A 177 15.57 12.25 -5.37
C LEU A 177 15.70 13.77 -5.31
N THR A 178 16.67 14.32 -6.05
CA THR A 178 16.71 15.73 -6.37
C THR A 178 16.10 15.93 -7.75
N LEU A 179 14.91 16.51 -7.79
CA LEU A 179 14.13 16.73 -8.99
C LEU A 179 14.35 18.15 -9.54
N ASP A 180 14.39 18.28 -10.85
CA ASP A 180 14.54 19.60 -11.53
C ASP A 180 13.19 20.21 -11.96
N GLY A 181 12.08 19.62 -11.54
CA GLY A 181 10.70 20.03 -11.83
C GLY A 181 9.69 19.18 -11.08
N ASP A 182 8.42 19.37 -11.39
CA ASP A 182 7.32 18.63 -10.78
C ASP A 182 7.21 17.24 -11.43
N ALA A 183 7.52 16.20 -10.67
CA ALA A 183 7.34 14.84 -11.10
C ALA A 183 5.88 14.41 -10.94
N THR A 184 5.37 13.62 -11.89
CA THR A 184 3.99 13.15 -11.92
C THR A 184 3.84 11.70 -11.49
N GLY A 185 4.95 10.97 -11.33
CA GLY A 185 4.92 9.58 -10.90
C GLY A 185 6.18 8.81 -11.28
N LEU A 186 6.09 7.49 -11.18
CA LEU A 186 7.15 6.56 -11.58
C LEU A 186 6.61 5.57 -12.62
N SER A 187 7.48 5.20 -13.57
CA SER A 187 7.17 4.22 -14.61
C SER A 187 8.37 3.30 -14.89
N ASN A 188 8.16 2.27 -15.72
CA ASN A 188 9.18 1.28 -16.07
C ASN A 188 9.90 0.73 -14.82
N ILE A 189 9.13 0.43 -13.79
CA ILE A 189 9.62 -0.09 -12.53
C ILE A 189 10.13 -1.52 -12.73
N VAL A 190 11.36 -1.75 -12.30
CA VAL A 190 11.99 -3.06 -12.23
C VAL A 190 12.63 -3.17 -10.86
N ILE A 191 12.11 -4.03 -10.03
CA ILE A 191 12.69 -4.39 -8.74
C ILE A 191 13.15 -5.83 -8.84
N SER A 192 14.31 -6.17 -8.30
CA SER A 192 14.79 -7.54 -8.29
C SER A 192 15.13 -8.00 -6.87
N ASP A 193 15.04 -9.29 -6.68
CA ASP A 193 15.54 -9.96 -5.49
C ASP A 193 17.07 -10.08 -5.50
N PRO A 194 17.72 -10.62 -4.44
CA PRO A 194 19.17 -10.76 -4.37
C PRO A 194 19.81 -11.72 -5.39
N ILE A 195 19.02 -12.59 -6.04
CA ILE A 195 19.51 -13.50 -7.08
C ILE A 195 19.22 -13.00 -8.48
N GLY A 196 18.54 -11.84 -8.60
CA GLY A 196 18.25 -11.15 -9.87
C GLY A 196 16.90 -11.51 -10.49
N ASP A 197 16.04 -12.24 -9.79
CA ASP A 197 14.68 -12.49 -10.25
C ASP A 197 13.83 -11.24 -10.05
N ALA A 198 12.96 -10.93 -11.02
CA ALA A 198 12.09 -9.78 -10.96
C ALA A 198 11.00 -9.96 -9.90
N LEU A 199 10.82 -8.94 -9.07
CA LEU A 199 9.71 -8.84 -8.14
C LEU A 199 8.55 -8.09 -8.81
N ASP A 200 7.32 -8.52 -8.54
CA ASP A 200 6.10 -7.88 -9.03
C ASP A 200 5.78 -6.67 -8.12
N VAL A 201 6.19 -5.49 -8.57
CA VAL A 201 6.05 -4.23 -7.83
C VAL A 201 5.48 -3.17 -8.77
N ASP A 202 4.38 -2.55 -8.33
CA ASP A 202 3.65 -1.53 -9.08
C ASP A 202 3.86 -0.12 -8.52
N TYR A 203 3.48 0.88 -9.30
CA TYR A 203 3.34 2.25 -8.84
C TYR A 203 1.95 2.44 -8.22
N TYR A 204 1.91 2.90 -6.98
CA TYR A 204 0.65 3.29 -6.34
C TYR A 204 0.22 4.67 -6.85
N ASP A 205 -0.90 4.73 -7.54
CA ASP A 205 -1.54 5.99 -7.93
C ASP A 205 -2.79 6.20 -7.07
N PRO A 206 -2.76 7.15 -6.13
CA PRO A 206 -3.92 7.44 -5.28
C PRO A 206 -5.15 7.92 -6.09
N ASN A 207 -4.94 8.36 -7.34
CA ASN A 207 -6.00 8.83 -8.23
C ASN A 207 -6.46 7.78 -9.26
N ALA A 208 -5.88 6.57 -9.27
CA ALA A 208 -6.20 5.53 -10.26
C ALA A 208 -7.67 5.08 -10.25
N GLY A 209 -8.45 5.41 -9.21
CA GLY A 209 -9.89 5.12 -9.09
C GLY A 209 -10.82 6.23 -9.59
N VAL A 210 -10.33 7.44 -9.82
CA VAL A 210 -11.11 8.58 -10.34
C VAL A 210 -11.08 8.57 -11.86
N ALA A 211 -11.79 7.63 -12.50
CA ALA A 211 -12.07 7.74 -13.92
C ALA A 211 -12.90 9.01 -14.16
N ASN A 212 -12.24 10.03 -14.72
CA ASN A 212 -12.91 11.23 -15.20
C ASN A 212 -13.89 10.84 -16.31
N THR A 213 -15.16 10.57 -15.96
CA THR A 213 -16.25 10.45 -16.93
C THR A 213 -16.67 11.87 -17.31
N GLY A 214 -15.91 12.43 -18.28
CA GLY A 214 -16.29 13.66 -18.98
C GLY A 214 -17.55 13.49 -19.84
#